data_7a59f0eab4710f830a4cea895e97a8c2
#
_entry.id   7a59f0eab4710f830a4cea895e97a8c2
#
_cell.length_a   1.000
_cell.length_b   1.000
_cell.length_c   1.000
_cell.angle_alpha   90.00
_cell.angle_beta   90.00
_cell.angle_gamma   90.00
#
_symmetry.space_group_name_H-M   'P 1'
#
loop_
_entity.id
_entity.type
_entity.pdbx_description
1 polymer ?
#
loop_
_entity_poly.entity_id
_entity_poly.type
_entity_poly.pdbx_seq_one_letter_code
_entity_poly.pdbx_strand_id
1 'polypeptide(L)'
;MKSITILLVEDNEGDVLLTTEALVSCKITNKLKVVNDGEEALNFLNKKGRFVNETLPDLILLDVNLPKKNGHEVLHGIKTNSKIKHIPVIMLTTSSSILDVKKAYSNYVNCYITKPVEPQDFMKAVSEIENFWINVVELPQ
;
A
#
# COMPACT_ATOMS: atom_id res chain seq x y z
N MET A 1 8.49 9.23 17.54
CA MET A 1 8.34 8.36 16.35
C MET A 1 7.86 9.19 15.17
N LYS A 2 8.46 8.98 14.03
CA LYS A 2 8.13 9.73 12.83
C LYS A 2 6.76 9.31 12.28
N SER A 3 5.91 10.30 11.94
CA SER A 3 4.62 10.02 11.32
C SER A 3 4.84 9.60 9.85
N ILE A 4 4.17 8.55 9.43
CA ILE A 4 4.21 8.10 8.04
C ILE A 4 2.85 8.27 7.38
N THR A 5 2.85 8.52 6.09
CA THR A 5 1.64 8.61 5.28
C THR A 5 1.46 7.30 4.52
N ILE A 6 0.29 6.69 4.69
CA ILE A 6 -0.06 5.45 4.01
C ILE A 6 -1.20 5.72 3.05
N LEU A 7 -1.05 5.31 1.80
CA LEU A 7 -2.13 5.33 0.82
C LEU A 7 -2.76 3.94 0.78
N LEU A 8 -4.04 3.85 1.11
CA LEU A 8 -4.82 2.61 1.01
C LEU A 8 -5.68 2.69 -0.24
N VAL A 9 -5.51 1.76 -1.15
CA VAL A 9 -6.29 1.65 -2.38
C VAL A 9 -7.26 0.49 -2.20
N GLU A 10 -8.53 0.79 -1.91
CA GLU A 10 -9.54 -0.19 -1.54
C GLU A 10 -10.93 0.37 -1.82
N ASP A 11 -11.79 -0.41 -2.49
CA ASP A 11 -13.15 -0.01 -2.80
C ASP A 11 -14.21 -0.54 -1.82
N ASN A 12 -13.88 -1.51 -1.01
CA ASN A 12 -14.81 -2.11 -0.04
C ASN A 12 -14.69 -1.41 1.32
N GLU A 13 -15.79 -0.76 1.74
CA GLU A 13 -15.80 0.00 3.00
C GLU A 13 -15.50 -0.86 4.22
N GLY A 14 -15.98 -2.11 4.25
CA GLY A 14 -15.69 -3.03 5.35
C GLY A 14 -14.21 -3.36 5.44
N ASP A 15 -13.56 -3.59 4.30
CA ASP A 15 -12.12 -3.86 4.25
C ASP A 15 -11.31 -2.62 4.62
N VAL A 16 -11.77 -1.42 4.24
CA VAL A 16 -11.14 -0.16 4.68
C VAL A 16 -11.17 -0.08 6.20
N LEU A 17 -12.32 -0.38 6.81
CA LEU A 17 -12.46 -0.33 8.26
C LEU A 17 -11.54 -1.34 8.95
N LEU A 18 -11.53 -2.59 8.49
CA LEU A 18 -10.70 -3.65 9.09
C LEU A 18 -9.20 -3.31 8.97
N THR A 19 -8.79 -2.82 7.80
CA THR A 19 -7.40 -2.43 7.60
C THR A 19 -7.04 -1.24 8.48
N THR A 20 -7.92 -0.25 8.59
CA THR A 20 -7.71 0.91 9.46
C THR A 20 -7.54 0.49 10.92
N GLU A 21 -8.39 -0.41 11.41
CA GLU A 21 -8.29 -0.92 12.77
C GLU A 21 -6.97 -1.65 13.02
N ALA A 22 -6.53 -2.45 12.04
CA ALA A 22 -5.25 -3.15 12.14
C ALA A 22 -4.07 -2.16 12.24
N LEU A 23 -4.11 -1.09 11.45
CA LEU A 23 -3.06 -0.06 11.48
C LEU A 23 -3.05 0.71 12.80
N VAL A 24 -4.22 1.02 13.34
CA VAL A 24 -4.33 1.69 14.65
C VAL A 24 -3.74 0.82 15.76
N SER A 25 -3.90 -0.50 15.67
CA SER A 25 -3.35 -1.43 16.65
C SER A 25 -1.82 -1.52 16.59
N CYS A 26 -1.23 -1.14 15.47
CA CYS A 26 0.22 -1.07 15.35
C CYS A 26 0.74 0.19 16.03
N LYS A 27 1.90 0.10 16.67
CA LYS A 27 2.49 1.23 17.38
C LYS A 27 3.25 2.18 16.46
N ILE A 28 2.77 2.33 15.24
CA ILE A 28 3.34 3.25 14.24
C ILE A 28 2.37 4.41 14.07
N THR A 29 2.83 5.64 14.32
CA THR A 29 2.03 6.82 14.05
C THR A 29 1.89 6.98 12.53
N ASN A 30 0.66 7.00 12.04
CA ASN A 30 0.44 7.09 10.61
C ASN A 30 -0.72 8.04 10.27
N LYS A 31 -0.68 8.53 9.04
CA LYS A 31 -1.78 9.24 8.40
C LYS A 31 -2.26 8.36 7.26
N LEU A 32 -3.54 8.03 7.26
CA LEU A 32 -4.13 7.16 6.24
C LEU A 32 -4.91 8.00 5.24
N LYS A 33 -4.58 7.84 3.97
CA LYS A 33 -5.35 8.37 2.84
C LYS A 33 -5.96 7.20 2.10
N VAL A 34 -7.24 7.31 1.74
CA VAL A 34 -7.96 6.24 1.05
C VAL A 34 -8.42 6.70 -0.31
N VAL A 35 -8.17 5.89 -1.32
CA VAL A 35 -8.75 6.04 -2.66
C VAL A 35 -9.45 4.74 -3.02
N ASN A 36 -10.47 4.81 -3.87
CA ASN A 36 -11.43 3.71 -4.03
C ASN A 36 -11.28 2.92 -5.34
N ASP A 37 -10.43 3.34 -6.25
CA ASP A 37 -10.17 2.61 -7.49
C ASP A 37 -8.75 2.85 -8.00
N GLY A 38 -8.37 2.07 -9.00
CA GLY A 38 -7.01 2.11 -9.52
C GLY A 38 -6.68 3.40 -10.26
N GLU A 39 -7.67 4.00 -10.91
CA GLU A 39 -7.48 5.28 -11.61
C GLU A 39 -7.21 6.40 -10.61
N GLU A 40 -7.99 6.47 -9.52
CA GLU A 40 -7.76 7.42 -8.44
C GLU A 40 -6.37 7.26 -7.83
N ALA A 41 -5.93 6.00 -7.64
CA ALA A 41 -4.63 5.72 -7.08
C ALA A 41 -3.50 6.34 -7.93
N LEU A 42 -3.55 6.12 -9.23
CA LEU A 42 -2.54 6.67 -10.14
C LEU A 42 -2.62 8.20 -10.22
N ASN A 43 -3.83 8.76 -10.21
CA ASN A 43 -4.00 10.21 -10.18
C ASN A 43 -3.44 10.82 -8.88
N PHE A 44 -3.65 10.16 -7.74
CA PHE A 44 -3.08 10.59 -6.46
C PHE A 44 -1.55 10.63 -6.54
N LEU A 45 -0.96 9.53 -7.00
CA LEU A 45 0.49 9.39 -7.06
C LEU A 45 1.14 10.31 -8.09
N ASN A 46 0.43 10.64 -9.14
CA ASN A 46 0.90 11.58 -10.17
C ASN A 46 0.48 13.03 -9.87
N LYS A 47 -0.17 13.26 -8.75
CA LYS A 47 -0.63 14.58 -8.30
C LYS A 47 -1.50 15.28 -9.32
N LYS A 48 -2.45 14.53 -9.91
CA LYS A 48 -3.37 15.03 -10.92
C LYS A 48 -4.74 15.40 -10.33
N GLY A 49 -5.38 16.42 -10.91
CA GLY A 49 -6.73 16.85 -10.52
C GLY A 49 -6.78 17.29 -9.07
N ARG A 50 -7.74 16.74 -8.31
CA ARG A 50 -7.93 17.07 -6.90
C ARG A 50 -6.75 16.66 -6.00
N PHE A 51 -5.83 15.86 -6.52
CA PHE A 51 -4.68 15.36 -5.77
C PHE A 51 -3.40 16.20 -5.95
N VAL A 52 -3.49 17.34 -6.62
CA VAL A 52 -2.32 18.17 -6.97
C VAL A 52 -1.53 18.63 -5.74
N ASN A 53 -2.22 18.85 -4.61
CA ASN A 53 -1.58 19.31 -3.38
C ASN A 53 -1.30 18.18 -2.38
N GLU A 54 -1.54 16.91 -2.75
CA GLU A 54 -1.30 15.78 -1.86
C GLU A 54 0.19 15.47 -1.76
N THR A 55 0.61 15.08 -0.55
CA THR A 55 1.97 14.58 -0.32
C THR A 55 2.05 13.13 -0.76
N LEU A 56 3.15 12.74 -1.40
CA LEU A 56 3.37 11.34 -1.75
C LEU A 56 3.42 10.47 -0.50
N PRO A 57 2.84 9.26 -0.56
CA PRO A 57 2.85 8.38 0.59
C PRO A 57 4.22 7.74 0.80
N ASP A 58 4.44 7.30 2.02
CA ASP A 58 5.64 6.53 2.39
C ASP A 58 5.45 5.04 2.13
N LEU A 59 4.20 4.59 2.07
CA LEU A 59 3.82 3.20 1.87
C LEU A 59 2.47 3.14 1.17
N ILE A 60 2.32 2.18 0.25
CA ILE A 60 1.06 1.94 -0.45
C ILE A 60 0.53 0.56 -0.08
N LEU A 61 -0.72 0.50 0.38
CA LEU A 61 -1.46 -0.74 0.58
C LEU A 61 -2.44 -0.84 -0.59
N LEU A 62 -2.30 -1.88 -1.41
CA LEU A 62 -2.95 -1.96 -2.70
C LEU A 62 -3.76 -3.23 -2.83
N ASP A 63 -5.09 -3.11 -2.90
CA ASP A 63 -5.97 -4.25 -3.16
C ASP A 63 -5.77 -4.76 -4.60
N VAL A 64 -5.80 -6.07 -4.76
CA VAL A 64 -5.72 -6.69 -6.09
C VAL A 64 -6.99 -6.44 -6.88
N ASN A 65 -8.16 -6.58 -6.25
CA ASN A 65 -9.46 -6.49 -6.92
C ASN A 65 -10.04 -5.08 -6.83
N LEU A 66 -9.73 -4.25 -7.81
CA LEU A 66 -10.18 -2.86 -7.87
C LEU A 66 -10.99 -2.60 -9.13
N PRO A 67 -11.98 -1.68 -9.06
CA PRO A 67 -12.64 -1.22 -10.28
C PRO A 67 -11.73 -0.33 -11.11
N LYS A 68 -12.08 -0.16 -12.38
CA LYS A 68 -11.38 0.63 -13.41
C LYS A 68 -10.03 0.05 -13.77
N LYS A 69 -9.01 0.19 -12.91
CA LYS A 69 -7.71 -0.46 -13.07
C LYS A 69 -7.49 -1.38 -11.89
N ASN A 70 -7.25 -2.66 -12.13
CA ASN A 70 -7.00 -3.62 -11.05
C ASN A 70 -5.64 -3.37 -10.38
N GLY A 71 -5.42 -4.06 -9.25
CA GLY A 71 -4.21 -3.84 -8.45
C GLY A 71 -2.92 -4.15 -9.21
N HIS A 72 -2.91 -5.16 -10.08
CA HIS A 72 -1.71 -5.49 -10.86
C HIS A 72 -1.38 -4.38 -11.87
N GLU A 73 -2.39 -3.79 -12.49
CA GLU A 73 -2.19 -2.67 -13.42
C GLU A 73 -1.64 -1.44 -12.67
N VAL A 74 -2.18 -1.16 -11.48
CA VAL A 74 -1.71 -0.05 -10.65
C VAL A 74 -0.25 -0.30 -10.23
N LEU A 75 0.06 -1.52 -9.78
CA LEU A 75 1.42 -1.88 -9.38
C LEU A 75 2.40 -1.68 -10.53
N HIS A 76 2.05 -2.13 -11.72
CA HIS A 76 2.88 -1.93 -12.91
C HIS A 76 3.10 -0.44 -13.18
N GLY A 77 2.03 0.37 -13.11
CA GLY A 77 2.13 1.81 -13.29
C GLY A 77 3.05 2.49 -12.27
N ILE A 78 3.03 2.01 -11.03
CA ILE A 78 3.92 2.54 -9.99
C ILE A 78 5.37 2.15 -10.26
N LYS A 79 5.63 0.88 -10.50
CA LYS A 79 7.00 0.34 -10.59
C LYS A 79 7.70 0.68 -11.90
N THR A 80 6.97 1.13 -12.92
CA THR A 80 7.55 1.62 -14.17
C THR A 80 7.69 3.14 -14.22
N ASN A 81 7.27 3.86 -13.19
CA ASN A 81 7.37 5.32 -13.11
C ASN A 81 8.57 5.69 -12.22
N SER A 82 9.58 6.31 -12.83
CA SER A 82 10.83 6.66 -12.14
C SER A 82 10.64 7.60 -10.94
N LYS A 83 9.55 8.35 -10.91
CA LYS A 83 9.27 9.31 -9.82
C LYS A 83 8.70 8.63 -8.57
N ILE A 84 8.03 7.49 -8.71
CA ILE A 84 7.30 6.84 -7.62
C ILE A 84 7.67 5.38 -7.40
N LYS A 85 8.49 4.79 -8.27
CA LYS A 85 8.85 3.36 -8.16
C LYS A 85 9.54 2.98 -6.85
N HIS A 86 10.12 3.96 -6.17
CA HIS A 86 10.82 3.74 -4.89
C HIS A 86 9.86 3.54 -3.72
N ILE A 87 8.59 3.91 -3.87
CA ILE A 87 7.61 3.79 -2.78
C ILE A 87 7.26 2.31 -2.59
N PRO A 88 7.44 1.76 -1.37
CA PRO A 88 7.09 0.37 -1.11
C PRO A 88 5.60 0.10 -1.31
N VAL A 89 5.28 -1.06 -1.88
CA VAL A 89 3.90 -1.48 -2.11
C VAL A 89 3.68 -2.84 -1.45
N ILE A 90 2.63 -2.93 -0.63
CA ILE A 90 2.13 -4.18 -0.08
C ILE A 90 0.80 -4.47 -0.78
N MET A 91 0.71 -5.60 -1.48
CA MET A 91 -0.53 -6.03 -2.12
C MET A 91 -1.42 -6.74 -1.10
N LEU A 92 -2.71 -6.42 -1.13
CA LEU A 92 -3.72 -7.04 -0.28
C LEU A 92 -4.68 -7.85 -1.14
N THR A 93 -5.01 -9.06 -0.71
CA THR A 93 -5.91 -9.92 -1.49
C THR A 93 -6.67 -10.89 -0.60
N THR A 94 -7.87 -11.29 -1.04
CA THR A 94 -8.62 -12.39 -0.41
C THR A 94 -8.13 -13.74 -0.92
N SER A 95 -7.30 -13.75 -1.96
CA SER A 95 -6.83 -14.96 -2.62
C SER A 95 -5.32 -15.13 -2.43
N SER A 96 -4.89 -16.33 -2.03
CA SER A 96 -3.48 -16.71 -2.01
C SER A 96 -3.10 -17.45 -3.29
N SER A 97 -3.78 -17.17 -4.40
CA SER A 97 -3.50 -17.78 -5.69
C SER A 97 -2.03 -17.63 -6.06
N ILE A 98 -1.40 -18.75 -6.43
CA ILE A 98 0.01 -18.76 -6.84
C ILE A 98 0.23 -17.85 -8.05
N LEU A 99 -0.74 -17.80 -8.98
CA LEU A 99 -0.64 -16.95 -10.16
C LEU A 99 -0.65 -15.47 -9.80
N ASP A 100 -1.53 -15.05 -8.87
CA ASP A 100 -1.59 -13.67 -8.43
C ASP A 100 -0.32 -13.27 -7.68
N VAL A 101 0.19 -14.14 -6.82
CA VAL A 101 1.43 -13.89 -6.09
C VAL A 101 2.61 -13.76 -7.05
N LYS A 102 2.76 -14.69 -8.00
CA LYS A 102 3.83 -14.63 -9.00
C LYS A 102 3.75 -13.36 -9.86
N LYS A 103 2.54 -12.98 -10.27
CA LYS A 103 2.34 -11.78 -11.07
C LYS A 103 2.74 -10.52 -10.29
N ALA A 104 2.38 -10.44 -9.01
CA ALA A 104 2.74 -9.33 -8.14
C ALA A 104 4.27 -9.22 -8.00
N TYR A 105 4.96 -10.33 -7.72
CA TYR A 105 6.41 -10.32 -7.55
C TYR A 105 7.15 -10.05 -8.84
N SER A 106 6.62 -10.50 -10.00
CA SER A 106 7.22 -10.16 -11.30
C SER A 106 7.10 -8.66 -11.61
N ASN A 107 6.17 -7.95 -10.97
CA ASN A 107 6.03 -6.49 -11.07
C ASN A 107 6.67 -5.76 -9.86
N TYR A 108 7.57 -6.44 -9.15
CA TYR A 108 8.38 -5.85 -8.08
C TYR A 108 7.60 -5.39 -6.86
N VAL A 109 6.54 -6.11 -6.49
CA VAL A 109 5.86 -5.84 -5.23
C VAL A 109 6.83 -6.12 -4.06
N ASN A 110 6.72 -5.32 -3.01
CA ASN A 110 7.58 -5.48 -1.84
C ASN A 110 7.08 -6.58 -0.91
N CYS A 111 5.77 -6.72 -0.76
CA CYS A 111 5.18 -7.74 0.09
C CYS A 111 3.73 -8.01 -0.33
N TYR A 112 3.20 -9.14 0.13
CA TYR A 112 1.87 -9.61 -0.22
C TYR A 112 1.19 -10.12 1.06
N ILE A 113 0.01 -9.59 1.37
CA ILE A 113 -0.75 -10.00 2.57
C ILE A 113 -2.12 -10.49 2.15
N THR A 114 -2.55 -11.63 2.73
CA THR A 114 -3.91 -12.14 2.55
C THR A 114 -4.84 -11.43 3.53
N LYS A 115 -5.97 -10.92 3.04
CA LYS A 115 -6.99 -10.28 3.87
C LYS A 115 -7.70 -11.31 4.77
N PRO A 116 -8.18 -10.91 5.95
CA PRO A 116 -8.10 -9.57 6.54
C PRO A 116 -6.69 -9.26 7.05
N VAL A 117 -6.31 -7.99 6.99
CA VAL A 117 -5.00 -7.55 7.47
C VAL A 117 -4.99 -7.60 8.99
N GLU A 118 -4.10 -8.43 9.54
CA GLU A 118 -3.90 -8.51 10.98
C GLU A 118 -2.70 -7.64 11.37
N PRO A 119 -2.71 -7.01 12.58
CA PRO A 119 -1.61 -6.16 13.00
C PRO A 119 -0.24 -6.84 12.91
N GLN A 120 -0.13 -8.10 13.33
CA GLN A 120 1.12 -8.84 13.28
C GLN A 120 1.60 -9.08 11.85
N ASP A 121 0.68 -9.35 10.92
CA ASP A 121 1.01 -9.55 9.51
C ASP A 121 1.53 -8.26 8.88
N PHE A 122 0.89 -7.14 9.19
CA PHE A 122 1.33 -5.83 8.72
C PHE A 122 2.73 -5.50 9.24
N MET A 123 2.96 -5.67 10.54
CA MET A 123 4.27 -5.39 11.14
C MET A 123 5.37 -6.28 10.57
N LYS A 124 5.05 -7.56 10.31
CA LYS A 124 5.99 -8.47 9.67
C LYS A 124 6.33 -8.01 8.25
N ALA A 125 5.30 -7.65 7.48
CA ALA A 125 5.51 -7.16 6.11
C ALA A 125 6.39 -5.91 6.08
N VAL A 126 6.10 -4.95 6.95
CA VAL A 126 6.88 -3.71 7.05
C VAL A 126 8.32 -3.99 7.44
N SER A 127 8.55 -4.95 8.35
CA SER A 127 9.90 -5.30 8.78
C SER A 127 10.73 -5.92 7.67
N GLU A 128 10.10 -6.49 6.66
CA GLU A 128 10.78 -7.07 5.49
C GLU A 128 11.15 -6.01 4.45
N ILE A 129 10.63 -4.79 4.60
CA ILE A 129 10.99 -3.66 3.73
C ILE A 129 12.16 -2.93 4.38
N GLU A 130 13.37 -3.41 4.09
CA GLU A 130 14.60 -3.02 4.78
C GLU A 130 14.80 -1.52 4.91
N ASN A 131 14.71 -0.79 3.81
CA ASN A 131 14.96 0.65 3.81
C ASN A 131 13.82 1.45 4.45
N PHE A 132 12.64 0.88 4.56
CA PHE A 132 11.49 1.56 5.15
C PHE A 132 11.74 1.90 6.62
N TRP A 133 12.21 0.91 7.41
CA TRP A 133 12.48 1.10 8.82
C TRP A 133 13.62 2.09 9.07
N ILE A 134 14.64 2.04 8.23
CA ILE A 134 15.85 2.88 8.41
C ILE A 134 15.54 4.33 8.01
N ASN A 135 14.84 4.55 6.90
CA ASN A 135 14.71 5.88 6.30
C ASN A 135 13.40 6.60 6.67
N VAL A 136 12.37 5.87 7.06
CA VAL A 136 11.03 6.42 7.28
C VAL A 136 10.60 6.31 8.73
N VAL A 137 10.85 5.18 9.37
CA VAL A 137 10.44 4.90 10.73
C VAL A 137 11.66 4.66 11.59
N GLU A 138 11.76 5.39 12.72
CA GLU A 138 12.82 5.12 13.68
C GLU A 138 12.55 3.77 14.33
N LEU A 139 13.57 2.89 14.34
CA LEU A 139 13.43 1.61 14.98
C LEU A 139 13.32 1.78 16.51
N PRO A 140 12.44 1.01 17.16
CA PRO A 140 12.39 1.00 18.62
C PRO A 140 13.75 0.54 19.16
N GLN A 141 14.26 1.29 20.07
CA GLN A 141 15.56 0.98 20.68
C GLN A 141 15.36 0.16 21.96
#